data_4293815ad7edf724e0100a268c27b15a
#
_entry.id   4293815ad7edf724e0100a268c27b15a
#
_cell.length_a   1.000
_cell.length_b   1.000
_cell.length_c   1.000
_cell.angle_alpha   90.00
_cell.angle_beta   90.00
_cell.angle_gamma   90.00
#
_symmetry.space_group_name_H-M   'P 1'
#
loop_
_entity.id
_entity.type
_entity.pdbx_description
1 polymer ?
#
loop_
_entity_poly.entity_id
_entity_poly.type
_entity_poly.pdbx_seq_one_letter_code
_entity_poly.pdbx_strand_id
1 'polypeptide(L)'
;MSNLLKIAALPHPIVFAEPESNLIDIAQSLEHIPESTDIIVLPEMFTTGYVKDKELVRSLGERNDGRTISAVRRWASTLNAAIAGSFLATDGTEYYNRAFFVEPSGETTFYDKKHLFTPSGEADIYTPGRQRFSPIRFRGWNVMLFVCYDLRFPIWCRNDQLEYDLAILPSNWAEARQYAFTQLLIARAIENQACYVGANRGGEDLYGKYPASMTQIYDFWGNPVGHSENGFIVGILDKEKMEAYRKRFPVFRDADPVRR
;
A
#
# COMPACT_ATOMS: atom_id res chain seq x y z
N MET A 1 14.41 -19.32 7.92
CA MET A 1 13.87 -18.21 7.12
C MET A 1 14.42 -16.93 7.73
N SER A 2 14.75 -15.93 6.94
CA SER A 2 15.25 -14.65 7.45
C SER A 2 14.15 -13.96 8.27
N ASN A 3 14.50 -13.48 9.48
CA ASN A 3 13.57 -12.66 10.28
C ASN A 3 13.55 -11.19 9.82
N LEU A 4 14.38 -10.85 8.83
CA LEU A 4 14.45 -9.54 8.21
C LEU A 4 13.63 -9.51 6.93
N LEU A 5 12.99 -8.37 6.66
CA LEU A 5 12.22 -8.11 5.43
C LEU A 5 12.65 -6.74 4.87
N LYS A 6 13.20 -6.72 3.65
CA LYS A 6 13.58 -5.49 2.95
C LYS A 6 12.43 -4.97 2.09
N ILE A 7 11.99 -3.77 2.37
CA ILE A 7 10.91 -3.07 1.65
C ILE A 7 11.50 -1.97 0.78
N ALA A 8 11.04 -1.84 -0.45
CA ALA A 8 11.32 -0.69 -1.31
C ALA A 8 9.99 -0.06 -1.77
N ALA A 9 9.67 1.12 -1.27
CA ALA A 9 8.49 1.87 -1.66
C ALA A 9 8.86 2.94 -2.70
N LEU A 10 8.14 2.99 -3.81
CA LEU A 10 8.41 3.88 -4.94
C LEU A 10 7.49 5.10 -4.92
N PRO A 11 7.97 6.31 -4.61
CA PRO A 11 7.20 7.56 -4.71
C PRO A 11 7.14 8.03 -6.17
N HIS A 12 6.41 7.28 -7.02
CA HIS A 12 6.38 7.50 -8.46
C HIS A 12 5.44 8.66 -8.83
N PRO A 13 5.89 9.61 -9.69
CA PRO A 13 5.00 10.58 -10.33
C PRO A 13 4.04 9.83 -11.26
N ILE A 14 2.74 10.13 -11.19
CA ILE A 14 1.73 9.47 -12.00
C ILE A 14 1.26 10.43 -13.08
N VAL A 15 1.38 10.04 -14.35
CA VAL A 15 0.76 10.74 -15.47
C VAL A 15 -0.73 10.40 -15.49
N PHE A 16 -1.58 11.43 -15.38
CA PHE A 16 -3.02 11.26 -15.24
C PHE A 16 -3.65 10.59 -16.47
N ALA A 17 -4.41 9.53 -16.23
CA ALA A 17 -5.15 8.76 -17.23
C ALA A 17 -4.32 8.12 -18.37
N GLU A 18 -3.00 7.90 -18.15
CA GLU A 18 -2.06 7.35 -19.14
C GLU A 18 -1.46 6.01 -18.65
N PRO A 19 -2.25 4.91 -18.62
CA PRO A 19 -1.79 3.65 -18.02
C PRO A 19 -0.54 3.07 -18.67
N GLU A 20 -0.42 3.13 -20.00
CA GLU A 20 0.74 2.62 -20.72
C GLU A 20 2.03 3.38 -20.36
N SER A 21 1.96 4.71 -20.33
CA SER A 21 3.08 5.55 -19.93
C SER A 21 3.52 5.23 -18.50
N ASN A 22 2.57 5.18 -17.57
CA ASN A 22 2.86 4.85 -16.17
C ASN A 22 3.47 3.45 -16.00
N LEU A 23 3.00 2.45 -16.76
CA LEU A 23 3.59 1.10 -16.71
C LEU A 23 5.03 1.08 -17.27
N ILE A 24 5.33 1.84 -18.31
CA ILE A 24 6.69 1.97 -18.87
C ILE A 24 7.61 2.64 -17.86
N ASP A 25 7.18 3.75 -17.26
CA ASP A 25 7.99 4.52 -16.31
C ASP A 25 8.27 3.71 -15.03
N ILE A 26 7.29 2.93 -14.56
CA ILE A 26 7.49 1.99 -13.45
C ILE A 26 8.49 0.90 -13.84
N ALA A 27 8.37 0.31 -15.03
CA ALA A 27 9.31 -0.73 -15.47
C ALA A 27 10.75 -0.21 -15.50
N GLN A 28 10.98 1.02 -15.99
CA GLN A 28 12.30 1.68 -15.99
C GLN A 28 12.80 1.92 -14.55
N SER A 29 11.92 2.36 -13.64
CA SER A 29 12.28 2.55 -12.23
C SER A 29 12.71 1.23 -11.59
N LEU A 30 12.03 0.13 -11.92
CA LEU A 30 12.33 -1.20 -11.38
C LEU A 30 13.68 -1.78 -11.84
N GLU A 31 14.28 -1.27 -12.93
CA GLU A 31 15.66 -1.63 -13.35
C GLU A 31 16.70 -1.20 -12.31
N HIS A 32 16.36 -0.23 -11.47
CA HIS A 32 17.24 0.33 -10.43
C HIS A 32 16.81 -0.09 -9.01
N ILE A 33 15.98 -1.13 -8.90
CA ILE A 33 15.53 -1.62 -7.60
C ILE A 33 16.72 -2.00 -6.70
N PRO A 34 16.74 -1.59 -5.43
CA PRO A 34 17.78 -2.01 -4.49
C PRO A 34 17.86 -3.52 -4.35
N GLU A 35 19.08 -4.06 -4.38
CA GLU A 35 19.33 -5.49 -4.32
C GLU A 35 18.67 -6.16 -3.11
N SER A 36 18.28 -7.43 -3.27
CA SER A 36 17.66 -8.23 -2.22
C SER A 36 16.37 -7.64 -1.63
N THR A 37 15.64 -6.83 -2.41
CA THR A 37 14.31 -6.34 -2.03
C THR A 37 13.33 -7.50 -1.95
N ASP A 38 12.60 -7.60 -0.84
CA ASP A 38 11.58 -8.63 -0.61
C ASP A 38 10.18 -8.20 -1.08
N ILE A 39 9.83 -6.92 -0.80
CA ILE A 39 8.54 -6.34 -1.20
C ILE A 39 8.76 -4.96 -1.81
N ILE A 40 8.17 -4.76 -2.98
CA ILE A 40 8.09 -3.47 -3.67
C ILE A 40 6.69 -2.91 -3.43
N VAL A 41 6.60 -1.62 -3.06
CA VAL A 41 5.31 -0.98 -2.83
C VAL A 41 5.14 0.18 -3.80
N LEU A 42 4.12 0.08 -4.65
CA LEU A 42 3.69 1.09 -5.61
C LEU A 42 2.59 1.97 -5.00
N PRO A 43 2.38 3.21 -5.50
CA PRO A 43 1.36 4.12 -4.99
C PRO A 43 -0.09 3.64 -5.24
N GLU A 44 -1.04 4.39 -4.68
CA GLU A 44 -2.46 4.26 -4.98
C GLU A 44 -2.77 4.69 -6.42
N MET A 45 -3.58 3.88 -7.13
CA MET A 45 -3.99 4.13 -8.52
C MET A 45 -2.79 4.41 -9.46
N PHE A 46 -1.72 3.65 -9.30
CA PHE A 46 -0.41 3.94 -9.89
C PHE A 46 -0.42 4.00 -11.42
N THR A 47 -1.38 3.37 -12.08
CA THR A 47 -1.49 3.37 -13.56
C THR A 47 -2.32 4.52 -14.11
N THR A 48 -3.30 5.04 -13.35
CA THR A 48 -4.26 6.02 -13.88
C THR A 48 -4.23 7.36 -13.16
N GLY A 49 -3.65 7.38 -11.95
CA GLY A 49 -3.98 8.44 -11.00
C GLY A 49 -5.44 8.35 -10.56
N TYR A 50 -5.88 9.36 -9.81
CA TYR A 50 -7.23 9.38 -9.26
C TYR A 50 -8.22 9.95 -10.29
N VAL A 51 -8.88 9.08 -11.04
CA VAL A 51 -9.86 9.43 -12.09
C VAL A 51 -11.24 9.68 -11.47
N LYS A 52 -11.85 10.82 -11.80
CA LYS A 52 -13.20 11.22 -11.34
C LYS A 52 -14.23 11.28 -12.46
N ASP A 53 -13.81 11.32 -13.70
CA ASP A 53 -14.70 11.30 -14.85
C ASP A 53 -15.23 9.89 -15.10
N LYS A 54 -16.55 9.73 -15.18
CA LYS A 54 -17.20 8.43 -15.33
C LYS A 54 -16.91 7.73 -16.66
N GLU A 55 -16.68 8.49 -17.73
CA GLU A 55 -16.34 7.92 -19.03
C GLU A 55 -14.90 7.41 -19.05
N LEU A 56 -13.97 8.19 -18.47
CA LEU A 56 -12.60 7.74 -18.28
C LEU A 56 -12.52 6.52 -17.36
N VAL A 57 -13.30 6.49 -16.27
CA VAL A 57 -13.35 5.32 -15.38
C VAL A 57 -13.80 4.07 -16.14
N ARG A 58 -14.81 4.20 -17.00
CA ARG A 58 -15.31 3.09 -17.84
C ARG A 58 -14.27 2.61 -18.85
N SER A 59 -13.54 3.54 -19.47
CA SER A 59 -12.53 3.21 -20.48
C SER A 59 -11.24 2.65 -19.91
N LEU A 60 -10.86 3.05 -18.68
CA LEU A 60 -9.59 2.72 -18.03
C LEU A 60 -9.70 1.58 -17.01
N GLY A 61 -10.91 1.25 -16.57
CA GLY A 61 -11.13 0.17 -15.60
C GLY A 61 -10.69 -1.18 -16.11
N GLU A 62 -9.86 -1.88 -15.35
CA GLU A 62 -9.29 -3.17 -15.72
C GLU A 62 -9.82 -4.31 -14.85
N ARG A 63 -9.97 -5.49 -15.46
CA ARG A 63 -10.22 -6.73 -14.71
C ARG A 63 -8.95 -7.22 -14.02
N ASN A 64 -9.09 -8.17 -13.09
CA ASN A 64 -7.97 -8.74 -12.33
C ASN A 64 -6.92 -9.49 -13.17
N ASP A 65 -7.20 -9.74 -14.43
CA ASP A 65 -6.32 -10.35 -15.44
C ASP A 65 -5.90 -9.36 -16.54
N GLY A 66 -6.19 -8.07 -16.34
CA GLY A 66 -5.83 -6.98 -17.26
C GLY A 66 -4.34 -6.71 -17.35
N ARG A 67 -3.99 -5.71 -18.16
CA ARG A 67 -2.58 -5.34 -18.45
C ARG A 67 -1.79 -4.97 -17.20
N THR A 68 -2.42 -4.25 -16.25
CA THR A 68 -1.76 -3.82 -15.01
C THR A 68 -1.30 -5.04 -14.19
N ILE A 69 -2.20 -5.94 -13.85
CA ILE A 69 -1.85 -7.12 -13.03
C ILE A 69 -0.94 -8.09 -13.81
N SER A 70 -1.12 -8.19 -15.13
CA SER A 70 -0.22 -8.97 -15.97
C SER A 70 1.22 -8.42 -15.99
N ALA A 71 1.41 -7.09 -16.01
CA ALA A 71 2.72 -6.46 -15.90
C ALA A 71 3.33 -6.70 -14.51
N VAL A 72 2.56 -6.46 -13.45
CA VAL A 72 3.00 -6.66 -12.07
C VAL A 72 3.43 -8.11 -11.80
N ARG A 73 2.69 -9.10 -12.31
CA ARG A 73 3.08 -10.53 -12.21
C ARG A 73 4.42 -10.82 -12.87
N ARG A 74 4.66 -10.27 -14.06
CA ARG A 74 5.95 -10.41 -14.75
C ARG A 74 7.08 -9.80 -13.92
N TRP A 75 6.90 -8.59 -13.40
CA TRP A 75 7.89 -7.92 -12.57
C TRP A 75 8.16 -8.68 -11.28
N ALA A 76 7.13 -9.12 -10.57
CA ALA A 76 7.27 -9.89 -9.33
C ALA A 76 8.08 -11.19 -9.55
N SER A 77 7.78 -11.93 -10.62
CA SER A 77 8.50 -13.13 -10.99
C SER A 77 9.96 -12.85 -11.37
N THR A 78 10.20 -11.84 -12.23
CA THR A 78 11.55 -11.47 -12.70
C THR A 78 12.45 -11.00 -11.57
N LEU A 79 11.90 -10.18 -10.64
CA LEU A 79 12.65 -9.59 -9.53
C LEU A 79 12.72 -10.51 -8.30
N ASN A 80 12.00 -11.63 -8.32
CA ASN A 80 11.82 -12.50 -7.15
C ASN A 80 11.40 -11.74 -5.88
N ALA A 81 10.57 -10.71 -6.04
CA ALA A 81 10.04 -9.85 -4.99
C ALA A 81 8.52 -9.76 -5.09
N ALA A 82 7.82 -9.68 -3.96
CA ALA A 82 6.38 -9.38 -4.01
C ALA A 82 6.17 -7.91 -4.39
N ILE A 83 5.06 -7.62 -5.07
CA ILE A 83 4.70 -6.24 -5.44
C ILE A 83 3.29 -5.93 -4.93
N ALA A 84 3.16 -4.83 -4.19
CA ALA A 84 1.89 -4.29 -3.70
C ALA A 84 1.63 -2.90 -4.28
N GLY A 85 0.37 -2.54 -4.45
CA GLY A 85 -0.06 -1.24 -4.98
C GLY A 85 -1.57 -1.19 -5.07
N SER A 86 -2.15 -0.18 -5.74
CA SER A 86 -3.56 -0.23 -6.12
C SER A 86 -3.81 0.31 -7.52
N PHE A 87 -4.89 -0.13 -8.15
CA PHE A 87 -5.26 0.21 -9.51
C PHE A 87 -6.77 0.40 -9.65
N LEU A 88 -7.20 1.01 -10.76
CA LEU A 88 -8.59 1.14 -11.14
C LEU A 88 -9.10 -0.21 -11.67
N ALA A 89 -9.84 -0.91 -10.82
CA ALA A 89 -10.38 -2.23 -11.15
C ALA A 89 -11.88 -2.17 -11.51
N THR A 90 -12.34 -3.16 -12.29
CA THR A 90 -13.75 -3.41 -12.55
C THR A 90 -14.06 -4.90 -12.55
N ASP A 91 -15.27 -5.26 -12.13
CA ASP A 91 -15.83 -6.59 -12.33
C ASP A 91 -16.73 -6.68 -13.59
N GLY A 92 -16.86 -5.56 -14.32
CA GLY A 92 -17.71 -5.38 -15.49
C GLY A 92 -18.99 -4.58 -15.22
N THR A 93 -19.35 -4.41 -13.94
CA THR A 93 -20.53 -3.63 -13.50
C THR A 93 -20.13 -2.48 -12.59
N GLU A 94 -19.24 -2.74 -11.67
CA GLU A 94 -18.79 -1.80 -10.65
C GLU A 94 -17.30 -1.49 -10.81
N TYR A 95 -16.88 -0.35 -10.23
CA TYR A 95 -15.49 0.12 -10.27
C TYR A 95 -14.94 0.24 -8.86
N TYR A 96 -13.67 -0.15 -8.69
CA TYR A 96 -13.02 -0.25 -7.39
C TYR A 96 -11.65 0.40 -7.40
N ASN A 97 -11.29 1.03 -6.29
CA ASN A 97 -9.91 1.29 -5.95
C ASN A 97 -9.38 0.00 -5.30
N ARG A 98 -8.76 -0.86 -6.11
CA ARG A 98 -8.37 -2.22 -5.72
C ARG A 98 -6.88 -2.30 -5.44
N ALA A 99 -6.53 -2.55 -4.18
CA ALA A 99 -5.17 -2.94 -3.83
C ALA A 99 -4.90 -4.39 -4.24
N PHE A 100 -3.65 -4.67 -4.50
CA PHE A 100 -3.14 -6.01 -4.80
C PHE A 100 -1.86 -6.29 -4.03
N PHE A 101 -1.62 -7.58 -3.81
CA PHE A 101 -0.33 -8.13 -3.41
C PHE A 101 -0.05 -9.31 -4.34
N VAL A 102 0.97 -9.17 -5.16
CA VAL A 102 1.38 -10.19 -6.15
C VAL A 102 2.69 -10.79 -5.70
N GLU A 103 2.69 -12.10 -5.45
CA GLU A 103 3.89 -12.85 -5.07
C GLU A 103 4.76 -13.22 -6.29
N PRO A 104 6.04 -13.55 -6.10
CA PRO A 104 6.91 -14.04 -7.19
C PRO A 104 6.35 -15.26 -7.93
N SER A 105 5.53 -16.07 -7.27
CA SER A 105 4.80 -17.21 -7.85
C SER A 105 3.70 -16.82 -8.84
N GLY A 106 3.29 -15.53 -8.82
CA GLY A 106 2.13 -15.01 -9.54
C GLY A 106 0.83 -15.12 -8.74
N GLU A 107 0.82 -15.73 -7.56
CA GLU A 107 -0.33 -15.69 -6.65
C GLU A 107 -0.67 -14.24 -6.32
N THR A 108 -1.95 -13.93 -6.37
CA THR A 108 -2.41 -12.54 -6.25
C THR A 108 -3.57 -12.44 -5.28
N THR A 109 -3.40 -11.63 -4.25
CA THR A 109 -4.46 -11.26 -3.30
C THR A 109 -4.95 -9.86 -3.62
N PHE A 110 -6.27 -9.64 -3.58
CA PHE A 110 -6.89 -8.35 -3.83
C PHE A 110 -7.65 -7.84 -2.60
N TYR A 111 -7.65 -6.52 -2.45
CA TYR A 111 -8.42 -5.81 -1.42
C TYR A 111 -9.08 -4.57 -2.02
N ASP A 112 -10.39 -4.45 -1.94
CA ASP A 112 -11.10 -3.25 -2.36
C ASP A 112 -11.14 -2.23 -1.22
N LYS A 113 -10.70 -1.01 -1.49
CA LYS A 113 -10.69 0.10 -0.53
C LYS A 113 -12.01 0.23 0.19
N LYS A 114 -11.97 0.15 1.51
CA LYS A 114 -13.18 0.20 2.34
C LYS A 114 -13.73 1.60 2.48
N HIS A 115 -12.86 2.55 2.78
CA HIS A 115 -13.26 3.93 3.06
C HIS A 115 -12.91 4.80 1.86
N LEU A 116 -13.92 5.13 1.08
CA LEU A 116 -13.79 6.03 -0.05
C LEU A 116 -13.69 7.48 0.44
N PHE A 117 -12.83 8.26 -0.20
CA PHE A 117 -12.58 9.66 0.18
C PHE A 117 -13.73 10.55 -0.30
N THR A 118 -14.83 10.58 0.47
CA THR A 118 -16.05 11.34 0.17
C THR A 118 -15.81 12.83 -0.09
N PRO A 119 -14.84 13.53 0.58
CA PRO A 119 -14.57 14.94 0.29
C PRO A 119 -14.12 15.22 -1.15
N SER A 120 -13.64 14.20 -1.88
CA SER A 120 -13.27 14.31 -3.30
C SER A 120 -14.31 13.78 -4.26
N GLY A 121 -15.44 13.23 -3.76
CA GLY A 121 -16.45 12.57 -4.58
C GLY A 121 -16.10 11.12 -4.98
N GLU A 122 -15.16 10.46 -4.28
CA GLU A 122 -14.77 9.07 -4.60
C GLU A 122 -15.96 8.11 -4.53
N ALA A 123 -16.84 8.31 -3.54
CA ALA A 123 -18.02 7.47 -3.35
C ALA A 123 -19.11 7.61 -4.44
N ASP A 124 -19.05 8.65 -5.28
CA ASP A 124 -19.97 8.85 -6.39
C ASP A 124 -19.59 8.03 -7.63
N ILE A 125 -18.39 7.43 -7.60
CA ILE A 125 -17.77 6.78 -8.75
C ILE A 125 -17.37 5.34 -8.45
N TYR A 126 -16.78 5.11 -7.28
CA TYR A 126 -16.23 3.81 -6.89
C TYR A 126 -17.13 3.11 -5.87
N THR A 127 -17.11 1.80 -5.92
CA THR A 127 -17.81 0.94 -4.95
C THR A 127 -16.88 0.59 -3.80
N PRO A 128 -17.30 0.79 -2.54
CA PRO A 128 -16.48 0.46 -1.38
C PRO A 128 -16.35 -1.05 -1.19
N GLY A 129 -15.19 -1.49 -0.75
CA GLY A 129 -14.96 -2.86 -0.30
C GLY A 129 -15.88 -3.24 0.87
N ARG A 130 -16.37 -4.47 0.89
CA ARG A 130 -17.33 -4.94 1.90
C ARG A 130 -16.69 -5.67 3.07
N GLN A 131 -15.56 -6.31 2.83
CA GLN A 131 -14.94 -7.21 3.79
C GLN A 131 -13.46 -6.87 3.99
N ARG A 132 -13.00 -7.08 5.22
CA ARG A 132 -11.58 -7.20 5.53
C ARG A 132 -11.15 -8.64 5.22
N PHE A 133 -10.01 -8.80 4.58
CA PHE A 133 -9.47 -10.11 4.28
C PHE A 133 -8.52 -10.60 5.39
N SER A 134 -8.20 -11.89 5.37
CA SER A 134 -7.17 -12.46 6.25
C SER A 134 -5.78 -11.98 5.82
N PRO A 135 -4.86 -11.78 6.76
CA PRO A 135 -3.50 -11.38 6.41
C PRO A 135 -2.82 -12.37 5.44
N ILE A 136 -2.09 -11.82 4.49
CA ILE A 136 -1.30 -12.57 3.52
C ILE A 136 -0.05 -13.10 4.23
N ARG A 137 0.26 -14.39 4.06
CA ARG A 137 1.48 -14.96 4.62
C ARG A 137 2.59 -14.95 3.59
N PHE A 138 3.55 -14.05 3.76
CA PHE A 138 4.69 -13.91 2.85
C PHE A 138 6.02 -13.93 3.61
N ARG A 139 6.95 -14.84 3.24
CA ARG A 139 8.30 -14.98 3.84
C ARG A 139 8.30 -15.00 5.37
N GLY A 140 7.28 -15.60 5.97
CA GLY A 140 7.14 -15.70 7.43
C GLY A 140 6.50 -14.48 8.11
N TRP A 141 6.15 -13.43 7.38
CA TRP A 141 5.41 -12.25 7.83
C TRP A 141 3.92 -12.38 7.51
N ASN A 142 3.08 -11.82 8.36
CA ASN A 142 1.66 -11.62 8.08
C ASN A 142 1.47 -10.17 7.58
N VAL A 143 1.07 -10.02 6.32
CA VAL A 143 0.94 -8.72 5.65
C VAL A 143 -0.52 -8.35 5.49
N MET A 144 -0.88 -7.13 5.87
CA MET A 144 -2.21 -6.55 5.69
C MET A 144 -2.17 -5.42 4.67
N LEU A 145 -3.18 -5.35 3.80
CA LEU A 145 -3.36 -4.23 2.88
C LEU A 145 -4.45 -3.28 3.38
N PHE A 146 -4.16 -2.00 3.28
CA PHE A 146 -5.12 -0.90 3.39
C PHE A 146 -4.86 0.05 2.23
N VAL A 147 -5.78 0.98 1.96
CA VAL A 147 -5.58 1.99 0.91
C VAL A 147 -5.83 3.38 1.47
N CYS A 148 -4.78 4.21 1.44
CA CYS A 148 -4.84 5.66 1.62
C CYS A 148 -5.76 6.13 2.77
N TYR A 149 -7.02 6.45 2.45
CA TYR A 149 -7.99 7.00 3.41
C TYR A 149 -8.38 6.02 4.52
N ASP A 150 -8.21 4.70 4.32
CA ASP A 150 -8.41 3.68 5.37
C ASP A 150 -7.59 3.98 6.63
N LEU A 151 -6.41 4.63 6.46
CA LEU A 151 -5.53 5.04 7.55
C LEU A 151 -6.23 5.89 8.63
N ARG A 152 -7.27 6.63 8.27
CA ARG A 152 -8.03 7.48 9.21
C ARG A 152 -8.94 6.72 10.16
N PHE A 153 -9.20 5.44 9.88
CA PHE A 153 -10.20 4.64 10.60
C PHE A 153 -9.54 3.60 11.50
N PRO A 154 -9.31 3.92 12.79
CA PRO A 154 -8.54 3.07 13.70
C PRO A 154 -9.18 1.69 13.90
N ILE A 155 -10.52 1.60 13.96
CA ILE A 155 -11.23 0.34 14.10
C ILE A 155 -10.96 -0.60 12.92
N TRP A 156 -10.89 -0.04 11.69
CA TRP A 156 -10.60 -0.81 10.49
C TRP A 156 -9.16 -1.30 10.44
N CYS A 157 -8.22 -0.44 10.83
CA CYS A 157 -6.79 -0.75 10.87
C CYS A 157 -6.37 -1.54 12.12
N ARG A 158 -7.28 -1.80 13.07
CA ARG A 158 -6.93 -2.46 14.32
C ARG A 158 -6.33 -3.84 14.08
N ASN A 159 -5.16 -4.09 14.69
CA ASN A 159 -4.47 -5.37 14.72
C ASN A 159 -5.08 -6.25 15.84
N ASP A 160 -6.20 -6.88 15.53
CA ASP A 160 -6.89 -7.73 16.49
C ASP A 160 -6.10 -9.02 16.73
N GLN A 161 -5.81 -9.34 18.00
CA GLN A 161 -5.02 -10.50 18.39
C GLN A 161 -3.65 -10.63 17.69
N LEU A 162 -3.04 -9.49 17.30
CA LEU A 162 -1.77 -9.45 16.56
C LEU A 162 -1.80 -10.27 15.26
N GLU A 163 -2.91 -10.23 14.53
CA GLU A 163 -3.12 -10.99 13.29
C GLU A 163 -2.14 -10.61 12.16
N TYR A 164 -1.58 -9.38 12.18
CA TYR A 164 -0.59 -8.95 11.17
C TYR A 164 0.68 -8.34 11.80
N ASP A 165 1.75 -8.41 11.03
CA ASP A 165 3.08 -7.90 11.37
C ASP A 165 3.43 -6.63 10.61
N LEU A 166 2.91 -6.52 9.38
CA LEU A 166 3.16 -5.44 8.45
C LEU A 166 1.85 -4.96 7.83
N ALA A 167 1.61 -3.66 7.83
CA ALA A 167 0.55 -3.03 7.05
C ALA A 167 1.15 -2.21 5.89
N ILE A 168 0.62 -2.40 4.69
CA ILE A 168 1.01 -1.70 3.47
C ILE A 168 -0.15 -0.81 3.02
N LEU A 169 0.15 0.48 2.79
CA LEU A 169 -0.81 1.50 2.36
C LEU A 169 -0.34 2.19 1.07
N PRO A 170 -0.72 1.71 -0.11
CA PRO A 170 -0.69 2.53 -1.31
C PRO A 170 -1.50 3.82 -1.09
N SER A 171 -0.91 4.97 -1.43
CA SER A 171 -1.51 6.27 -1.09
C SER A 171 -1.37 7.30 -2.20
N ASN A 172 -2.36 8.20 -2.27
CA ASN A 172 -2.38 9.41 -3.09
C ASN A 172 -2.82 10.58 -2.21
N TRP A 173 -1.93 10.98 -1.29
CA TRP A 173 -2.21 11.92 -0.23
C TRP A 173 -1.46 13.23 -0.47
N ALA A 174 -2.20 14.32 -0.70
CA ALA A 174 -1.61 15.61 -1.02
C ALA A 174 -0.85 16.23 0.15
N GLU A 175 0.22 16.98 -0.17
CA GLU A 175 1.12 17.67 0.77
C GLU A 175 0.38 18.50 1.84
N ALA A 176 -0.70 19.19 1.46
CA ALA A 176 -1.52 19.99 2.39
C ALA A 176 -2.03 19.18 3.60
N ARG A 177 -2.02 17.86 3.54
CA ARG A 177 -2.43 16.96 4.62
C ARG A 177 -1.30 16.05 5.11
N GLN A 178 -0.03 16.38 4.78
CA GLN A 178 1.16 15.59 5.12
C GLN A 178 1.26 15.33 6.63
N TYR A 179 1.04 16.36 7.44
CA TYR A 179 1.11 16.21 8.91
C TYR A 179 0.19 15.09 9.40
N ALA A 180 -1.08 15.08 8.96
CA ALA A 180 -2.04 14.06 9.35
C ALA A 180 -1.61 12.66 8.85
N PHE A 181 -1.08 12.55 7.64
CA PHE A 181 -0.60 11.27 7.09
C PHE A 181 0.53 10.68 7.94
N THR A 182 1.55 11.48 8.22
CA THR A 182 2.70 11.09 9.04
C THR A 182 2.27 10.68 10.45
N GLN A 183 1.47 11.53 11.14
CA GLN A 183 1.05 11.23 12.52
C GLN A 183 0.18 9.97 12.60
N LEU A 184 -0.68 9.75 11.62
CA LEU A 184 -1.52 8.56 11.59
C LEU A 184 -0.71 7.29 11.31
N LEU A 185 0.29 7.31 10.41
CA LEU A 185 1.17 6.16 10.19
C LEU A 185 1.90 5.77 11.47
N ILE A 186 2.48 6.76 12.17
CA ILE A 186 3.17 6.55 13.45
C ILE A 186 2.21 5.97 14.49
N ALA A 187 1.03 6.60 14.66
CA ALA A 187 0.04 6.13 15.63
C ALA A 187 -0.41 4.70 15.35
N ARG A 188 -0.66 4.35 14.07
CA ARG A 188 -1.04 2.98 13.68
C ARG A 188 0.07 1.98 13.97
N ALA A 189 1.33 2.32 13.70
CA ALA A 189 2.45 1.45 14.01
C ALA A 189 2.55 1.16 15.51
N ILE A 190 2.45 2.20 16.35
CA ILE A 190 2.55 2.11 17.81
C ILE A 190 1.37 1.32 18.40
N GLU A 191 0.14 1.73 18.13
CA GLU A 191 -1.06 1.14 18.73
C GLU A 191 -1.30 -0.32 18.34
N ASN A 192 -0.85 -0.70 17.15
CA ASN A 192 -0.99 -2.05 16.61
C ASN A 192 0.24 -2.92 16.83
N GLN A 193 1.34 -2.35 17.37
CA GLN A 193 2.62 -3.03 17.52
C GLN A 193 3.05 -3.76 16.24
N ALA A 194 2.89 -3.10 15.09
CA ALA A 194 3.16 -3.62 13.76
C ALA A 194 3.92 -2.59 12.92
N CYS A 195 4.67 -3.05 11.92
CA CYS A 195 5.33 -2.16 10.98
C CYS A 195 4.33 -1.57 9.98
N TYR A 196 4.59 -0.34 9.52
CA TYR A 196 3.71 0.36 8.57
C TYR A 196 4.49 0.98 7.41
N VAL A 197 4.00 0.76 6.19
CA VAL A 197 4.52 1.35 4.95
C VAL A 197 3.44 2.20 4.32
N GLY A 198 3.66 3.51 4.27
CA GLY A 198 2.85 4.45 3.51
C GLY A 198 3.55 4.80 2.21
N ALA A 199 3.20 4.16 1.10
CA ALA A 199 3.76 4.44 -0.22
C ALA A 199 2.92 5.50 -0.93
N ASN A 200 3.31 6.76 -0.80
CA ASN A 200 2.62 7.87 -1.45
C ASN A 200 3.14 8.07 -2.88
N ARG A 201 2.27 8.55 -3.76
CA ARG A 201 2.74 8.97 -5.10
C ARG A 201 3.72 10.14 -4.99
N GLY A 202 4.50 10.37 -6.05
CA GLY A 202 5.31 11.56 -6.27
C GLY A 202 4.65 12.57 -7.22
N GLY A 203 5.37 13.68 -7.49
CA GLY A 203 5.01 14.68 -8.48
C GLY A 203 3.92 15.66 -8.05
N GLU A 204 3.19 16.20 -9.03
CA GLU A 204 2.07 17.12 -8.83
C GLU A 204 0.98 16.88 -9.87
N ASP A 205 -0.23 17.28 -9.56
CA ASP A 205 -1.37 17.32 -10.47
C ASP A 205 -2.33 18.47 -10.13
N LEU A 206 -3.51 18.50 -10.75
CA LEU A 206 -4.53 19.53 -10.50
C LEU A 206 -5.04 19.55 -9.04
N TYR A 207 -4.81 18.49 -8.27
CA TYR A 207 -5.32 18.34 -6.92
C TYR A 207 -4.27 18.62 -5.83
N GLY A 208 -2.99 18.77 -6.22
CA GLY A 208 -1.94 19.15 -5.28
C GLY A 208 -0.55 18.63 -5.64
N LYS A 209 0.36 18.84 -4.69
CA LYS A 209 1.73 18.34 -4.71
C LYS A 209 1.85 17.10 -3.84
N TYR A 210 2.75 16.22 -4.24
CA TYR A 210 3.00 14.94 -3.59
C TYR A 210 4.50 14.73 -3.43
N PRO A 211 5.12 15.32 -2.39
CA PRO A 211 6.56 15.16 -2.17
C PRO A 211 6.93 13.70 -1.92
N ALA A 212 8.05 13.25 -2.50
CA ALA A 212 8.56 11.90 -2.29
C ALA A 212 8.81 11.57 -0.81
N SER A 213 9.14 12.59 0.00
CA SER A 213 9.31 12.49 1.46
C SER A 213 8.06 12.05 2.23
N MET A 214 6.89 12.07 1.58
CA MET A 214 5.66 11.53 2.18
C MET A 214 5.59 10.00 2.11
N THR A 215 6.42 9.35 1.29
CA THR A 215 6.59 7.90 1.35
C THR A 215 7.45 7.55 2.56
N GLN A 216 6.91 6.76 3.48
CA GLN A 216 7.52 6.53 4.79
C GLN A 216 7.36 5.06 5.22
N ILE A 217 8.37 4.55 5.93
CA ILE A 217 8.38 3.20 6.50
C ILE A 217 8.66 3.35 8.00
N TYR A 218 7.77 2.79 8.82
CA TYR A 218 7.88 2.82 10.27
C TYR A 218 8.00 1.41 10.85
N ASP A 219 8.84 1.26 11.86
CA ASP A 219 8.88 0.06 12.68
C ASP A 219 7.67 0.01 13.65
N PHE A 220 7.56 -1.08 14.39
CA PHE A 220 6.49 -1.32 15.38
C PHE A 220 6.53 -0.37 16.60
N TRP A 221 7.54 0.46 16.73
CA TRP A 221 7.65 1.54 17.72
C TRP A 221 7.27 2.91 17.14
N GLY A 222 7.01 2.98 15.84
CA GLY A 222 6.76 4.24 15.15
C GLY A 222 8.03 5.00 14.81
N ASN A 223 9.21 4.37 14.88
CA ASN A 223 10.44 4.98 14.43
C ASN A 223 10.53 4.91 12.90
N PRO A 224 10.96 5.99 12.22
CA PRO A 224 11.23 5.94 10.80
C PRO A 224 12.45 5.05 10.53
N VAL A 225 12.30 4.06 9.68
CA VAL A 225 13.39 3.16 9.25
C VAL A 225 13.70 3.26 7.77
N GLY A 226 12.96 4.12 7.05
CA GLY A 226 13.15 4.36 5.63
C GLY A 226 14.27 5.35 5.33
N HIS A 227 15.06 5.07 4.29
CA HIS A 227 16.04 5.99 3.70
C HIS A 227 15.89 5.99 2.18
N SER A 228 16.41 7.04 1.52
CA SER A 228 16.35 7.12 0.06
C SER A 228 17.51 6.34 -0.59
N GLU A 229 17.18 5.46 -1.54
CA GLU A 229 18.13 4.69 -2.32
C GLU A 229 17.58 4.49 -3.74
N ASN A 230 18.29 4.93 -4.78
CA ASN A 230 17.95 4.77 -6.20
C ASN A 230 16.51 5.22 -6.57
N GLY A 231 15.99 6.27 -5.94
CA GLY A 231 14.62 6.76 -6.18
C GLY A 231 13.54 6.05 -5.35
N PHE A 232 13.89 5.02 -4.60
CA PHE A 232 13.00 4.35 -3.65
C PHE A 232 13.22 4.85 -2.22
N ILE A 233 12.22 4.65 -1.38
CA ILE A 233 12.38 4.69 0.07
C ILE A 233 12.52 3.24 0.54
N VAL A 234 13.68 2.93 1.11
CA VAL A 234 14.06 1.56 1.48
C VAL A 234 14.14 1.43 2.99
N GLY A 235 13.60 0.35 3.52
CA GLY A 235 13.67 0.03 4.94
C GLY A 235 13.82 -1.46 5.18
N ILE A 236 14.51 -1.82 6.26
CA ILE A 236 14.65 -3.20 6.72
C ILE A 236 13.86 -3.36 8.02
N LEU A 237 12.92 -4.28 8.02
CA LEU A 237 12.07 -4.61 9.14
C LEU A 237 12.58 -5.87 9.82
N ASP A 238 12.52 -5.91 11.17
CA ASP A 238 13.06 -6.99 12.00
C ASP A 238 11.93 -7.62 12.82
N LYS A 239 11.49 -8.80 12.38
CA LYS A 239 10.40 -9.53 13.04
C LYS A 239 10.78 -10.02 14.43
N GLU A 240 12.01 -10.45 14.62
CA GLU A 240 12.45 -10.97 15.92
C GLU A 240 12.40 -9.86 16.99
N LYS A 241 12.87 -8.66 16.66
CA LYS A 241 12.73 -7.50 17.56
C LYS A 241 11.28 -7.15 17.86
N MET A 242 10.42 -7.20 16.85
CA MET A 242 8.99 -6.94 17.03
C MET A 242 8.33 -7.98 17.94
N GLU A 243 8.59 -9.27 17.73
CA GLU A 243 8.04 -10.34 18.57
C GLU A 243 8.56 -10.28 20.01
N ALA A 244 9.86 -9.96 20.19
CA ALA A 244 10.44 -9.75 21.50
C ALA A 244 9.78 -8.57 22.24
N TYR A 245 9.49 -7.49 21.50
CA TYR A 245 8.76 -6.34 22.05
C TYR A 245 7.34 -6.70 22.46
N ARG A 246 6.56 -7.36 21.58
CA ARG A 246 5.19 -7.82 21.86
C ARG A 246 5.12 -8.71 23.11
N LYS A 247 6.13 -9.58 23.32
CA LYS A 247 6.25 -10.42 24.52
C LYS A 247 6.54 -9.61 25.78
N ARG A 248 7.45 -8.62 25.68
CA ARG A 248 7.84 -7.79 26.83
C ARG A 248 6.78 -6.76 27.21
N PHE A 249 6.03 -6.26 26.24
CA PHE A 249 5.01 -5.23 26.42
C PHE A 249 3.69 -5.63 25.73
N PRO A 250 2.92 -6.57 26.30
CA PRO A 250 1.79 -7.21 25.62
C PRO A 250 0.49 -6.41 25.76
N VAL A 251 0.46 -5.14 25.33
CA VAL A 251 -0.69 -4.23 25.43
C VAL A 251 -1.96 -4.75 24.75
N PHE A 252 -1.80 -5.65 23.76
CA PHE A 252 -2.94 -6.25 23.08
C PHE A 252 -3.85 -7.10 24.00
N ARG A 253 -3.32 -7.55 25.15
CA ARG A 253 -4.10 -8.33 26.15
C ARG A 253 -5.13 -7.48 26.89
N ASP A 254 -4.88 -6.16 26.94
CA ASP A 254 -5.74 -5.20 27.61
C ASP A 254 -6.71 -4.52 26.62
N ALA A 255 -6.66 -4.94 25.34
CA ALA A 255 -7.45 -4.33 24.29
C ALA A 255 -8.94 -4.71 24.40
N ASP A 256 -9.80 -3.72 24.15
CA ASP A 256 -11.23 -3.98 23.98
C ASP A 256 -11.49 -4.88 22.77
N PRO A 257 -12.51 -5.76 22.84
CA PRO A 257 -12.88 -6.59 21.70
C PRO A 257 -13.41 -5.72 20.55
N VAL A 258 -12.88 -5.94 19.36
CA VAL A 258 -13.31 -5.21 18.15
C VAL A 258 -14.61 -5.81 17.63
N ARG A 259 -15.70 -5.04 17.71
CA ARG A 259 -16.94 -5.34 17.00
C ARG A 259 -16.87 -4.65 15.63
N ARG A 260 -16.73 -5.43 14.56
CA ARG A 260 -16.65 -4.97 13.16
C ARG A 260 -17.96 -5.19 12.43
#